data_362577074e7bbec43bfe7f63367824b2
#
_entry.id   362577074e7bbec43bfe7f63367824b2
#
_cell.length_a   1.000
_cell.length_b   1.000
_cell.length_c   1.000
_cell.angle_alpha   90.00
_cell.angle_beta   90.00
_cell.angle_gamma   90.00
#
_symmetry.space_group_name_H-M   'P 1'
#
loop_
_entity.id
_entity.type
_entity.pdbx_description
1 polymer ?
#
loop_
_entity_poly.entity_id
_entity_poly.type
_entity_poly.pdbx_seq_one_letter_code
_entity_poly.pdbx_strand_id
1 'polypeptide(L)'
;MPSTPIPSAKSCAACGRRIEWRRKWARDWEQVRYCSAGCRRHGVTDTDRRLERAILDLLGARAAAATICPSEAARAVGGDGWRDLMEPARQAARRLVAADAVEITQGGRVVDPSTARGPIRIRRRTR
;
A
#
# COMPACT_ATOMS: atom_id res chain seq x y z
N MET A 1 -30.00 -3.55 -24.57
CA MET A 1 -29.07 -4.52 -23.95
C MET A 1 -28.33 -3.83 -22.81
N PRO A 2 -28.45 -4.33 -21.60
CA PRO A 2 -27.61 -3.78 -20.55
C PRO A 2 -26.16 -4.08 -20.85
N SER A 3 -25.29 -3.08 -20.77
CA SER A 3 -23.86 -3.27 -20.91
C SER A 3 -23.33 -4.03 -19.70
N THR A 4 -22.37 -4.94 -19.93
CA THR A 4 -21.70 -5.62 -18.83
C THR A 4 -20.93 -4.58 -18.00
N PRO A 5 -21.15 -4.52 -16.68
CA PRO A 5 -20.41 -3.55 -15.87
C PRO A 5 -18.91 -3.82 -15.93
N ILE A 6 -18.14 -2.74 -15.97
CA ILE A 6 -16.69 -2.84 -15.86
C ILE A 6 -16.36 -3.35 -14.45
N PRO A 7 -15.54 -4.41 -14.31
CA PRO A 7 -15.17 -4.89 -12.98
C PRO A 7 -14.50 -3.82 -12.13
N SER A 8 -14.69 -3.92 -10.83
CA SER A 8 -14.06 -3.02 -9.86
C SER A 8 -12.53 -3.15 -9.95
N ALA A 9 -11.85 -2.04 -9.72
CA ALA A 9 -10.39 -2.04 -9.65
C ALA A 9 -9.90 -2.92 -8.50
N LYS A 10 -8.69 -3.43 -8.63
CA LYS A 10 -8.00 -4.24 -7.61
C LYS A 10 -6.76 -3.51 -7.13
N SER A 11 -6.24 -3.94 -6.00
CA SER A 11 -4.94 -3.48 -5.53
C SER A 11 -3.87 -4.51 -5.87
N CYS A 12 -2.72 -4.05 -6.34
CA CYS A 12 -1.59 -4.94 -6.60
C CYS A 12 -1.17 -5.62 -5.29
N ALA A 13 -1.04 -6.93 -5.32
CA ALA A 13 -0.69 -7.70 -4.12
C ALA A 13 0.72 -7.37 -3.62
N ALA A 14 1.60 -6.87 -4.47
CA ALA A 14 2.97 -6.50 -4.08
C ALA A 14 3.10 -5.03 -3.73
N CYS A 15 2.81 -4.11 -4.66
CA CYS A 15 3.07 -2.67 -4.44
C CYS A 15 1.87 -1.90 -3.88
N GLY A 16 0.69 -2.50 -3.87
CA GLY A 16 -0.51 -1.90 -3.33
C GLY A 16 -1.21 -0.89 -4.22
N ARG A 17 -0.65 -0.58 -5.37
CA ARG A 17 -1.28 0.36 -6.30
C ARG A 17 -2.51 -0.25 -6.95
N ARG A 18 -3.45 0.64 -7.31
CA ARG A 18 -4.69 0.24 -7.95
C ARG A 18 -4.41 -0.30 -9.37
N ILE A 19 -5.04 -1.42 -9.71
CA ILE A 19 -5.04 -2.01 -11.04
C ILE A 19 -6.42 -1.78 -11.64
N GLU A 20 -6.50 -0.95 -12.68
CA GLU A 20 -7.76 -0.72 -13.38
C GLU A 20 -7.99 -1.85 -14.38
N TRP A 21 -9.24 -2.27 -14.52
CA TRP A 21 -9.59 -3.29 -15.50
C TRP A 21 -9.28 -2.81 -16.91
N ARG A 22 -8.75 -3.72 -17.72
CA ARG A 22 -8.52 -3.49 -19.14
C ARG A 22 -9.11 -4.63 -19.95
N ARG A 23 -9.56 -4.32 -21.17
CA ARG A 23 -10.16 -5.30 -22.07
C ARG A 23 -9.27 -6.54 -22.27
N LYS A 24 -7.95 -6.36 -22.32
CA LYS A 24 -7.01 -7.47 -22.48
C LYS A 24 -7.10 -8.50 -21.36
N TRP A 25 -7.68 -8.13 -20.21
CA TRP A 25 -7.83 -9.02 -19.05
C TRP A 25 -9.24 -9.60 -18.91
N ALA A 26 -10.10 -9.41 -19.91
CA ALA A 26 -11.51 -9.81 -19.80
C ALA A 26 -11.70 -11.29 -19.44
N ARG A 27 -10.79 -12.15 -19.91
CA ARG A 27 -10.88 -13.60 -19.67
C ARG A 27 -10.24 -14.05 -18.38
N ASP A 28 -9.27 -13.29 -17.87
CA ASP A 28 -8.46 -13.71 -16.73
C ASP A 28 -8.38 -12.66 -15.62
N TRP A 29 -9.30 -11.70 -15.63
CA TRP A 29 -9.31 -10.64 -14.62
C TRP A 29 -9.31 -11.18 -13.18
N GLU A 30 -10.03 -12.24 -12.91
CA GLU A 30 -10.09 -12.82 -11.57
C GLU A 30 -8.73 -13.33 -11.10
N GLN A 31 -7.84 -13.66 -12.01
CA GLN A 31 -6.49 -14.14 -11.71
C GLN A 31 -5.45 -13.04 -11.66
N VAL A 32 -5.80 -11.82 -12.09
CA VAL A 32 -4.88 -10.69 -12.05
C VAL A 32 -4.68 -10.26 -10.60
N ARG A 33 -3.45 -10.30 -10.13
CA ARG A 33 -3.07 -9.95 -8.76
C ARG A 33 -1.98 -8.89 -8.69
N TYR A 34 -1.25 -8.70 -9.76
CA TYR A 34 -0.08 -7.81 -9.81
C TYR A 34 -0.21 -6.83 -10.96
N CYS A 35 0.27 -5.60 -10.71
CA CYS A 35 0.21 -4.54 -11.72
C CYS A 35 1.24 -4.73 -12.85
N SER A 36 2.24 -5.56 -12.63
CA SER A 36 3.35 -5.75 -13.58
C SER A 36 4.02 -7.10 -13.37
N ALA A 37 4.82 -7.51 -14.36
CA ALA A 37 5.65 -8.69 -14.23
C ALA A 37 6.70 -8.52 -13.13
N GLY A 38 7.21 -7.30 -12.94
CA GLY A 38 8.16 -7.02 -11.87
C GLY A 38 7.56 -7.27 -10.49
N CYS A 39 6.34 -6.79 -10.26
CA CYS A 39 5.64 -7.03 -9.00
C CYS A 39 5.34 -8.52 -8.82
N ARG A 40 5.00 -9.23 -9.89
CA ARG A 40 4.75 -10.67 -9.82
C ARG A 40 6.01 -11.43 -9.40
N ARG A 41 7.17 -11.08 -9.94
CA ARG A 41 8.44 -11.72 -9.59
C ARG A 41 8.86 -11.40 -8.17
N HIS A 42 8.70 -10.14 -7.75
CA HIS A 42 9.09 -9.71 -6.41
C HIS A 42 8.19 -10.33 -5.34
N GLY A 43 6.89 -10.32 -5.58
CA GLY A 43 5.90 -10.77 -4.60
C GLY A 43 5.92 -9.91 -3.33
N VAL A 44 5.64 -10.54 -2.20
CA VAL A 44 5.72 -9.92 -0.88
C VAL A 44 6.71 -10.76 -0.05
N THR A 45 7.85 -10.16 0.28
CA THR A 45 8.93 -10.84 1.00
C THR A 45 8.69 -10.78 2.51
N ASP A 46 9.51 -11.50 3.28
CA ASP A 46 9.52 -11.40 4.73
C ASP A 46 9.78 -9.97 5.20
N THR A 47 10.76 -9.29 4.59
CA THR A 47 11.04 -7.88 4.89
C THR A 47 9.82 -7.02 4.64
N ASP A 48 9.09 -7.25 3.55
CA ASP A 48 7.87 -6.51 3.25
C ASP A 48 6.83 -6.69 4.35
N ARG A 49 6.67 -7.91 4.86
CA ARG A 49 5.74 -8.20 5.97
C ARG A 49 6.19 -7.54 7.27
N ARG A 50 7.51 -7.50 7.52
CA ARG A 50 8.05 -6.83 8.69
C ARG A 50 7.78 -5.32 8.65
N LEU A 51 7.82 -4.73 7.46
CA LEU A 51 7.47 -3.31 7.30
C LEU A 51 6.00 -3.06 7.62
N GLU A 52 5.09 -3.92 7.16
CA GLU A 52 3.67 -3.82 7.53
C GLU A 52 3.49 -3.88 9.04
N ARG A 53 4.14 -4.83 9.68
CA ARG A 53 4.06 -5.00 11.13
C ARG A 53 4.61 -3.77 11.86
N ALA A 54 5.74 -3.24 11.39
CA ALA A 54 6.34 -2.04 11.99
C ALA A 54 5.40 -0.85 11.91
N ILE A 55 4.72 -0.66 10.79
CA ILE A 55 3.73 0.42 10.64
C ILE A 55 2.62 0.25 11.69
N LEU A 56 2.05 -0.94 11.79
CA LEU A 56 0.95 -1.20 12.72
C LEU A 56 1.40 -1.05 14.18
N ASP A 57 2.58 -1.52 14.52
CA ASP A 57 3.12 -1.42 15.88
C ASP A 57 3.38 0.03 16.26
N LEU A 58 3.97 0.82 15.37
CA LEU A 58 4.23 2.24 15.61
C LEU A 58 2.93 3.00 15.82
N LEU A 59 1.93 2.75 14.98
CA LEU A 59 0.62 3.38 15.11
C LEU A 59 -0.09 2.92 16.39
N GLY A 60 0.05 1.65 16.74
CA GLY A 60 -0.56 1.10 17.95
C GLY A 60 -0.01 1.72 19.24
N ALA A 61 1.22 2.21 19.21
CA ALA A 61 1.87 2.84 20.35
C ALA A 61 1.52 4.32 20.51
N ARG A 62 0.72 4.89 19.61
CA ARG A 62 0.40 6.32 19.57
C ARG A 62 -1.09 6.56 19.67
N ALA A 63 -1.48 7.82 19.89
CA ALA A 63 -2.88 8.23 19.90
C ALA A 63 -3.55 7.90 18.57
N ALA A 64 -4.86 7.67 18.60
CA ALA A 64 -5.63 7.18 17.42
C ALA A 64 -5.49 8.08 16.20
N ALA A 65 -5.39 9.41 16.40
CA ALA A 65 -5.28 10.37 15.29
C ALA A 65 -3.83 10.65 14.89
N ALA A 66 -2.85 10.06 15.57
CA ALA A 66 -1.44 10.30 15.26
C ALA A 66 -1.05 9.66 13.93
N THR A 67 -0.06 10.26 13.28
CA THR A 67 0.48 9.78 12.01
C THR A 67 1.93 9.39 12.17
N ILE A 68 2.43 8.55 11.27
CA ILE A 68 3.86 8.26 11.15
C ILE A 68 4.32 8.56 9.74
N CYS A 69 5.63 8.81 9.60
CA CYS A 69 6.28 8.85 8.29
C CYS A 69 6.70 7.44 7.90
N PRO A 70 6.66 7.06 6.61
CA PRO A 70 7.18 5.76 6.19
C PRO A 70 8.62 5.49 6.64
N SER A 71 9.42 6.55 6.80
CA SER A 71 10.81 6.41 7.28
C SER A 71 10.89 5.81 8.67
N GLU A 72 9.89 6.01 9.51
CA GLU A 72 9.90 5.43 10.86
C GLU A 72 9.84 3.90 10.79
N ALA A 73 9.00 3.35 9.91
CA ALA A 73 8.93 1.91 9.70
C ALA A 73 10.21 1.39 9.03
N ALA A 74 10.70 2.14 8.03
CA ALA A 74 11.95 1.77 7.34
C ALA A 74 13.12 1.68 8.33
N ARG A 75 13.23 2.65 9.25
CA ARG A 75 14.28 2.65 10.27
C ARG A 75 14.11 1.51 11.27
N ALA A 76 12.89 1.22 11.65
CA ALA A 76 12.61 0.15 12.61
C ALA A 76 13.03 -1.22 12.06
N VAL A 77 12.89 -1.44 10.76
CA VAL A 77 13.23 -2.72 10.12
C VAL A 77 14.67 -2.73 9.61
N GLY A 78 15.12 -1.66 9.01
CA GLY A 78 16.39 -1.62 8.27
C GLY A 78 17.59 -1.11 9.05
N GLY A 79 17.40 -0.47 10.20
CA GLY A 79 18.51 0.13 10.95
C GLY A 79 19.27 1.13 10.06
N ASP A 80 20.60 0.97 9.97
CA ASP A 80 21.43 1.88 9.19
C ASP A 80 21.13 1.84 7.69
N GLY A 81 20.59 0.73 7.19
CA GLY A 81 20.21 0.57 5.78
C GLY A 81 18.79 1.04 5.46
N TRP A 82 18.17 1.84 6.33
CA TRP A 82 16.75 2.19 6.23
C TRP A 82 16.38 2.91 4.93
N ARG A 83 17.30 3.65 4.33
CA ARG A 83 17.00 4.42 3.11
C ARG A 83 16.60 3.52 1.95
N ASP A 84 17.17 2.33 1.88
CA ASP A 84 16.83 1.34 0.85
C ASP A 84 15.42 0.77 1.06
N LEU A 85 14.86 0.94 2.25
CA LEU A 85 13.53 0.45 2.59
C LEU A 85 12.44 1.52 2.48
N MET A 86 12.77 2.74 2.03
CA MET A 86 11.76 3.80 1.92
C MET A 86 10.64 3.44 0.94
N GLU A 87 10.98 3.01 -0.28
CA GLU A 87 9.96 2.61 -1.23
C GLU A 87 9.24 1.33 -0.78
N PRO A 88 9.94 0.29 -0.30
CA PRO A 88 9.24 -0.85 0.33
C PRO A 88 8.29 -0.46 1.45
N ALA A 89 8.63 0.54 2.28
CA ALA A 89 7.74 1.01 3.34
C ALA A 89 6.49 1.69 2.78
N ARG A 90 6.63 2.46 1.70
CA ARG A 90 5.48 3.05 1.01
C ARG A 90 4.58 1.98 0.40
N GLN A 91 5.18 0.94 -0.17
CA GLN A 91 4.43 -0.20 -0.70
C GLN A 91 3.66 -0.93 0.41
N ALA A 92 4.31 -1.12 1.56
CA ALA A 92 3.66 -1.73 2.72
C ALA A 92 2.45 -0.90 3.17
N ALA A 93 2.60 0.43 3.20
CA ALA A 93 1.49 1.32 3.55
C ALA A 93 0.33 1.17 2.55
N ARG A 94 0.61 1.09 1.26
CA ARG A 94 -0.44 0.90 0.25
C ARG A 94 -1.16 -0.45 0.42
N ARG A 95 -0.43 -1.52 0.74
CA ARG A 95 -1.06 -2.82 1.01
C ARG A 95 -1.98 -2.74 2.23
N LEU A 96 -1.56 -2.02 3.26
CA LEU A 96 -2.38 -1.85 4.47
C LEU A 96 -3.60 -0.97 4.21
N VAL A 97 -3.52 0.00 3.30
CA VAL A 97 -4.71 0.74 2.85
C VAL A 97 -5.68 -0.21 2.15
N ALA A 98 -5.18 -1.06 1.28
CA ALA A 98 -6.00 -2.05 0.58
C ALA A 98 -6.68 -3.02 1.55
N ALA A 99 -6.06 -3.29 2.69
CA ALA A 99 -6.61 -4.13 3.76
C ALA A 99 -7.49 -3.34 4.74
N ASP A 100 -7.76 -2.08 4.48
CA ASP A 100 -8.58 -1.18 5.32
C ASP A 100 -7.99 -0.94 6.73
N ALA A 101 -6.70 -1.15 6.90
CA ALA A 101 -6.05 -1.00 8.20
C ALA A 101 -5.58 0.44 8.45
N VAL A 102 -5.17 1.14 7.41
CA VAL A 102 -4.62 2.49 7.53
C VAL A 102 -5.14 3.40 6.42
N GLU A 103 -4.87 4.69 6.59
CA GLU A 103 -5.11 5.74 5.59
C GLU A 103 -3.80 6.45 5.31
N ILE A 104 -3.67 6.97 4.11
CA ILE A 104 -2.54 7.82 3.72
C ILE A 104 -3.02 9.25 3.67
N THR A 105 -2.25 10.16 4.27
CA THR A 105 -2.61 11.58 4.30
C THR A 105 -1.48 12.44 3.77
N GLN A 106 -1.84 13.61 3.25
CA GLN A 106 -0.93 14.68 2.89
C GLN A 106 -1.60 15.98 3.34
N GLY A 107 -0.87 16.80 4.10
CA GLY A 107 -1.42 18.03 4.63
C GLY A 107 -2.68 17.81 5.48
N GLY A 108 -2.76 16.68 6.18
CA GLY A 108 -3.89 16.34 7.03
C GLY A 108 -5.11 15.78 6.29
N ARG A 109 -5.05 15.64 4.97
CA ARG A 109 -6.16 15.14 4.15
C ARG A 109 -5.86 13.74 3.66
N VAL A 110 -6.86 12.86 3.66
CA VAL A 110 -6.74 11.52 3.07
C VAL A 110 -6.58 11.67 1.56
N VAL A 111 -5.59 10.98 1.01
CA VAL A 111 -5.28 11.01 -0.42
C VAL A 111 -5.30 9.60 -0.98
N ASP A 112 -5.44 9.50 -2.32
CA ASP A 112 -5.35 8.22 -3.01
C ASP A 112 -3.89 7.76 -3.01
N PRO A 113 -3.57 6.64 -2.35
CA PRO A 113 -2.17 6.19 -2.26
C PRO A 113 -1.60 5.74 -3.60
N SER A 114 -2.45 5.42 -4.58
CA SER A 114 -1.98 4.98 -5.91
C SER A 114 -1.40 6.14 -6.72
N THR A 115 -1.86 7.36 -6.49
CA THR A 115 -1.49 8.54 -7.29
C THR A 115 -0.79 9.63 -6.49
N ALA A 116 -0.76 9.52 -5.17
CA ALA A 116 -0.14 10.53 -4.32
C ALA A 116 1.35 10.69 -4.64
N ARG A 117 1.81 11.93 -4.72
CA ARG A 117 3.20 12.27 -4.96
C ARG A 117 3.77 13.05 -3.79
N GLY A 118 5.06 12.87 -3.55
CA GLY A 118 5.74 13.55 -2.47
C GLY A 118 5.57 12.87 -1.12
N PRO A 119 5.99 13.53 -0.04
CA PRO A 119 5.94 12.94 1.29
C PRO A 119 4.51 12.61 1.71
N ILE A 120 4.35 11.46 2.35
CA ILE A 120 3.06 10.99 2.85
C ILE A 120 3.15 10.73 4.35
N ARG A 121 1.99 10.74 5.02
CA ARG A 121 1.85 10.30 6.40
C ARG A 121 0.90 9.12 6.44
N ILE A 122 1.09 8.22 7.39
CA ILE A 122 0.26 7.03 7.58
C ILE A 122 -0.47 7.18 8.90
N ARG A 123 -1.77 6.90 8.88
CA ARG A 123 -2.64 7.02 10.06
C ARG A 123 -3.53 5.79 10.16
N ARG A 124 -3.86 5.37 11.37
CA ARG A 124 -4.87 4.33 11.54
C ARG A 124 -6.17 4.77 10.90
N ARG A 125 -6.83 3.83 10.23
CA ARG A 125 -8.16 4.11 9.70
C ARG A 125 -9.14 4.18 10.88
N THR A 126 -9.84 5.30 10.99
CA THR A 126 -10.89 5.47 11.98
C THR A 126 -12.25 5.36 11.29
N ARG A 127 -13.21 4.80 11.97
CA ARG A 127 -14.58 4.68 11.46
C ARG A 127 -15.41 5.87 11.92
#